data_d5a56cabf746529d0b1614de63ef90d8
#
_entry.id   d5a56cabf746529d0b1614de63ef90d8
#
_cell.length_a   1.000
_cell.length_b   1.000
_cell.length_c   1.000
_cell.angle_alpha   90.00
_cell.angle_beta   90.00
_cell.angle_gamma   90.00
#
_symmetry.space_group_name_H-M   'P 1'
#
loop_
_entity.id
_entity.type
_entity.pdbx_description
1 polymer ?
#
loop_
_entity_poly.entity_id
_entity_poly.type
_entity_poly.pdbx_seq_one_letter_code
_entity_poly.pdbx_strand_id
1 'polypeptide(L)'
;MPDNSFAVWIGHASFLINNKNINILTDPMFSERASPFSFIGPKRLIPPAVDIAKLPPIDVVTVSHAHYDHLDLPSLVRLSKINSETLFLVPMNLGKLLKSAGIENVVEMNWWETIKVKDSVITFVPVHHWSSRTPFDK
;
A
#
# COMPACT_ATOMS: atom_id res chain seq x y z
N MET A 1 12.70 22.90 -15.36
CA MET A 1 13.44 22.28 -14.26
C MET A 1 13.60 20.81 -14.58
N PRO A 2 14.71 20.14 -14.28
CA PRO A 2 14.81 18.71 -14.49
C PRO A 2 13.69 18.01 -13.71
N ASP A 3 13.12 17.00 -14.31
CA ASP A 3 12.07 16.17 -13.70
C ASP A 3 12.73 15.35 -12.57
N ASN A 4 12.57 15.79 -11.33
CA ASN A 4 13.18 15.16 -10.15
C ASN A 4 12.36 13.95 -9.65
N SER A 5 11.84 13.14 -10.58
CA SER A 5 11.18 11.89 -10.21
C SER A 5 12.20 10.91 -9.63
N PHE A 6 11.81 10.20 -8.58
CA PHE A 6 12.66 9.20 -7.93
C PHE A 6 11.84 8.02 -7.39
N ALA A 7 12.51 6.91 -7.16
CA ALA A 7 11.97 5.78 -6.41
C ALA A 7 12.96 5.37 -5.32
N VAL A 8 12.46 5.21 -4.09
CA VAL A 8 13.24 4.78 -2.92
C VAL A 8 12.67 3.47 -2.40
N TRP A 9 13.50 2.46 -2.31
CA TRP A 9 13.12 1.19 -1.68
C TRP A 9 13.07 1.35 -0.15
N ILE A 10 11.91 1.07 0.43
CA ILE A 10 11.69 1.13 1.88
C ILE A 10 11.98 -0.21 2.56
N GLY A 11 11.69 -1.29 1.85
CA GLY A 11 11.88 -2.67 2.32
C GLY A 11 10.79 -3.60 1.82
N HIS A 12 11.12 -4.88 1.62
CA HIS A 12 10.25 -5.87 1.00
C HIS A 12 9.70 -5.38 -0.35
N ALA A 13 8.39 -5.28 -0.52
CA ALA A 13 7.73 -4.74 -1.70
C ALA A 13 7.38 -3.25 -1.59
N SER A 14 7.77 -2.59 -0.51
CA SER A 14 7.43 -1.19 -0.25
C SER A 14 8.41 -0.25 -0.93
N PHE A 15 7.90 0.59 -1.84
CA PHE A 15 8.64 1.67 -2.49
C PHE A 15 7.91 2.99 -2.29
N LEU A 16 8.67 4.05 -2.00
CA LEU A 16 8.23 5.43 -2.15
C LEU A 16 8.61 5.91 -3.54
N ILE A 17 7.63 6.26 -4.33
CA ILE A 17 7.80 6.78 -5.69
C ILE A 17 7.32 8.23 -5.69
N ASN A 18 8.20 9.15 -6.06
CA ASN A 18 7.81 10.51 -6.41
C ASN A 18 7.82 10.64 -7.93
N ASN A 19 6.71 11.05 -8.50
CA ASN A 19 6.59 11.38 -9.91
C ASN A 19 6.07 12.81 -10.02
N LYS A 20 6.98 13.76 -10.26
CA LYS A 20 6.68 15.21 -10.30
C LYS A 20 6.07 15.70 -8.98
N ASN A 21 4.75 15.79 -8.89
CA ASN A 21 4.02 16.36 -7.76
C ASN A 21 3.16 15.33 -6.99
N ILE A 22 3.36 14.03 -7.25
CA ILE A 22 2.63 12.95 -6.59
C ILE A 22 3.59 12.01 -5.86
N ASN A 23 3.29 11.70 -4.59
CA ASN A 23 3.98 10.69 -3.79
C ASN A 23 3.13 9.42 -3.72
N ILE A 24 3.64 8.33 -4.25
CA ILE A 24 2.98 7.02 -4.26
C ILE A 24 3.78 6.08 -3.35
N LEU A 25 3.10 5.38 -2.45
CA LEU A 25 3.69 4.35 -1.60
C LEU A 25 3.09 2.99 -1.97
N THR A 26 3.94 2.05 -2.40
CA THR A 26 3.49 0.72 -2.80
C THR A 26 3.57 -0.26 -1.64
N ASP A 27 2.57 -1.13 -1.50
CA ASP A 27 2.52 -2.25 -0.55
C ASP A 27 3.17 -1.94 0.81
N PRO A 28 2.70 -0.90 1.55
CA PRO A 28 3.39 -0.41 2.74
C PRO A 28 3.32 -1.43 3.87
N MET A 29 4.45 -2.08 4.12
CA MET A 29 4.63 -3.06 5.18
C MET A 29 5.65 -2.55 6.20
N PHE A 30 5.18 -1.94 7.31
CA PHE A 30 6.00 -1.41 8.40
C PHE A 30 5.93 -2.26 9.68
N SER A 31 5.00 -3.21 9.76
CA SER A 31 4.91 -4.16 10.85
C SER A 31 6.14 -5.06 10.93
N GLU A 32 6.45 -5.54 12.12
CA GLU A 32 7.57 -6.46 12.35
C GLU A 32 7.33 -7.85 11.75
N ARG A 33 6.05 -8.25 11.61
CA ARG A 33 5.65 -9.57 11.10
C ARG A 33 4.58 -9.47 10.03
N ALA A 34 4.71 -10.31 9.01
CA ALA A 34 3.69 -10.54 7.99
C ALA A 34 2.65 -11.54 8.54
N SER A 35 1.75 -11.08 9.40
CA SER A 35 0.82 -11.96 10.12
C SER A 35 -0.38 -11.16 10.64
N PRO A 36 -1.54 -11.80 10.85
CA PRO A 36 -2.65 -11.21 11.60
C PRO A 36 -2.33 -11.02 13.10
N PHE A 37 -1.25 -11.66 13.59
CA PHE A 37 -0.85 -11.61 15.00
C PHE A 37 0.55 -11.03 15.14
N SER A 38 0.77 -10.20 16.17
CA SER A 38 2.07 -9.55 16.43
C SER A 38 3.15 -10.49 16.96
N PHE A 39 2.79 -11.68 17.47
CA PHE A 39 3.68 -12.59 18.15
C PHE A 39 4.05 -13.86 17.36
N ILE A 40 3.34 -14.14 16.24
CA ILE A 40 3.55 -15.33 15.39
C ILE A 40 3.59 -14.95 13.92
N GLY A 41 4.22 -15.78 13.08
CA GLY A 41 4.34 -15.59 11.64
C GLY A 41 5.70 -15.03 11.22
N PRO A 42 5.95 -14.93 9.91
CA PRO A 42 7.23 -14.48 9.37
C PRO A 42 7.63 -13.11 9.91
N LYS A 43 8.83 -13.03 10.49
CA LYS A 43 9.42 -11.79 11.00
C LYS A 43 10.32 -11.18 9.93
N ARG A 44 10.28 -9.84 9.78
CA ARG A 44 11.22 -9.16 8.91
C ARG A 44 12.65 -9.28 9.44
N LEU A 45 13.60 -9.44 8.53
CA LEU A 45 15.03 -9.53 8.87
C LEU A 45 15.68 -8.15 8.98
N ILE A 46 15.22 -7.19 8.19
CA ILE A 46 15.78 -5.84 8.11
C ILE A 46 14.64 -4.85 8.41
N PRO A 47 14.86 -3.86 9.28
CA PRO A 47 13.86 -2.82 9.53
C PRO A 47 13.56 -2.01 8.25
N PRO A 48 12.41 -1.34 8.17
CA PRO A 48 12.15 -0.38 7.09
C PRO A 48 13.25 0.69 7.04
N ALA A 49 13.64 1.10 5.83
CA ALA A 49 14.69 2.11 5.63
C ALA A 49 14.34 3.48 6.24
N VAL A 50 13.07 3.74 6.48
CA VAL A 50 12.55 4.98 7.08
C VAL A 50 11.36 4.67 8.00
N ASP A 51 11.22 5.44 9.08
CA ASP A 51 10.02 5.36 9.92
C ASP A 51 8.81 5.93 9.15
N ILE A 52 7.66 5.30 9.31
CA ILE A 52 6.39 5.72 8.67
C ILE A 52 6.01 7.17 9.01
N ALA A 53 6.36 7.65 10.20
CA ALA A 53 6.11 9.03 10.64
C ALA A 53 7.06 10.06 9.99
N LYS A 54 8.14 9.61 9.34
CA LYS A 54 9.12 10.45 8.64
C LYS A 54 8.92 10.45 7.12
N LEU A 55 7.92 9.74 6.63
CA LEU A 55 7.56 9.79 5.21
C LEU A 55 7.06 11.18 4.84
N PRO A 56 7.30 11.64 3.61
CA PRO A 56 6.61 12.83 3.10
C PRO A 56 5.10 12.59 3.05
N PRO A 57 4.28 13.62 2.89
CA PRO A 57 2.85 13.45 2.63
C PRO A 57 2.63 12.49 1.47
N ILE A 58 1.90 11.40 1.71
CA ILE A 58 1.59 10.38 0.70
C ILE A 58 0.23 10.72 0.06
N ASP A 59 0.22 10.88 -1.26
CA ASP A 59 -1.00 11.13 -2.01
C ASP A 59 -1.76 9.83 -2.29
N VAL A 60 -1.02 8.78 -2.65
CA VAL A 60 -1.60 7.49 -3.03
C VAL A 60 -0.85 6.35 -2.35
N VAL A 61 -1.60 5.44 -1.78
CA VAL A 61 -1.11 4.11 -1.38
C VAL A 61 -1.69 3.09 -2.35
N THR A 62 -0.85 2.23 -2.91
CA THR A 62 -1.28 1.09 -3.72
C THR A 62 -1.07 -0.20 -2.97
N VAL A 63 -2.04 -1.12 -3.03
CA VAL A 63 -1.92 -2.49 -2.52
C VAL A 63 -2.09 -3.45 -3.68
N SER A 64 -1.10 -4.30 -3.91
CA SER A 64 -1.09 -5.22 -5.03
C SER A 64 -2.04 -6.42 -4.82
N HIS A 65 -2.05 -7.00 -3.63
CA HIS A 65 -2.88 -8.16 -3.28
C HIS A 65 -3.03 -8.34 -1.75
N ALA A 66 -3.78 -9.34 -1.32
CA ALA A 66 -4.22 -9.50 0.07
C ALA A 66 -3.20 -10.16 1.02
N HIS A 67 -2.04 -10.65 0.58
CA HIS A 67 -1.06 -11.26 1.48
C HIS A 67 -0.61 -10.29 2.58
N TYR A 68 -0.26 -10.82 3.75
CA TYR A 68 0.06 -10.01 4.95
C TYR A 68 1.32 -9.17 4.81
N ASP A 69 2.24 -9.53 3.93
CA ASP A 69 3.47 -8.80 3.61
C ASP A 69 3.30 -7.71 2.54
N HIS A 70 2.09 -7.58 1.97
CA HIS A 70 1.70 -6.55 1.02
C HIS A 70 0.55 -5.69 1.56
N LEU A 71 -0.50 -6.31 2.12
CA LEU A 71 -1.59 -5.65 2.81
C LEU A 71 -1.38 -5.72 4.32
N ASP A 72 -0.51 -4.86 4.84
CA ASP A 72 -0.27 -4.67 6.27
C ASP A 72 -1.26 -3.67 6.84
N LEU A 73 -2.39 -4.17 7.32
CA LEU A 73 -3.51 -3.34 7.78
C LEU A 73 -3.11 -2.33 8.87
N PRO A 74 -2.26 -2.67 9.87
CA PRO A 74 -1.75 -1.69 10.84
C PRO A 74 -1.01 -0.51 10.19
N SER A 75 -0.19 -0.77 9.18
CA SER A 75 0.51 0.30 8.44
C SER A 75 -0.46 1.18 7.65
N LEU A 76 -1.44 0.58 6.96
CA LEU A 76 -2.46 1.33 6.22
C LEU A 76 -3.28 2.24 7.15
N VAL A 77 -3.69 1.74 8.32
CA VAL A 77 -4.41 2.54 9.33
C VAL A 77 -3.54 3.67 9.88
N ARG A 78 -2.24 3.45 10.10
CA ARG A 78 -1.34 4.54 10.52
C ARG A 78 -1.21 5.61 9.44
N LEU A 79 -1.06 5.24 8.18
CA LEU A 79 -0.97 6.18 7.06
C LEU A 79 -2.25 7.01 6.92
N SER A 80 -3.43 6.41 7.00
CA SER A 80 -4.70 7.13 6.92
C SER A 80 -4.88 8.13 8.09
N LYS A 81 -4.35 7.83 9.27
CA LYS A 81 -4.37 8.75 10.41
C LYS A 81 -3.37 9.90 10.30
N ILE A 82 -2.22 9.67 9.62
CA ILE A 82 -1.22 10.73 9.37
C ILE A 82 -1.77 11.72 8.34
N ASN A 83 -2.42 11.22 7.29
CA ASN A 83 -3.06 12.05 6.27
C ASN A 83 -4.38 11.41 5.80
N SER A 84 -5.51 11.99 6.18
CA SER A 84 -6.86 11.51 5.82
C SER A 84 -7.16 11.63 4.32
N GLU A 85 -6.44 12.50 3.61
CA GLU A 85 -6.60 12.71 2.17
C GLU A 85 -5.88 11.64 1.32
N THR A 86 -5.03 10.81 1.93
CA THR A 86 -4.36 9.73 1.22
C THR A 86 -5.38 8.80 0.56
N LEU A 87 -5.25 8.62 -0.75
CA LEU A 87 -6.08 7.72 -1.54
C LEU A 87 -5.50 6.30 -1.50
N PHE A 88 -6.30 5.32 -1.09
CA PHE A 88 -5.92 3.91 -1.06
C PHE A 88 -6.50 3.19 -2.27
N LEU A 89 -5.65 2.74 -3.19
CA LEU A 89 -6.00 1.94 -4.36
C LEU A 89 -5.74 0.47 -4.06
N VAL A 90 -6.79 -0.34 -4.11
CA VAL A 90 -6.73 -1.75 -3.74
C VAL A 90 -7.43 -2.63 -4.78
N PRO A 91 -7.10 -3.92 -4.89
CA PRO A 91 -7.85 -4.87 -5.69
C PRO A 91 -9.32 -4.96 -5.26
N MET A 92 -10.17 -5.40 -6.19
CA MET A 92 -11.57 -5.74 -5.91
C MET A 92 -11.70 -6.64 -4.65
N ASN A 93 -12.76 -6.41 -3.89
CA ASN A 93 -13.12 -7.12 -2.65
C ASN A 93 -12.24 -6.82 -1.41
N LEU A 94 -11.27 -5.92 -1.50
CA LEU A 94 -10.47 -5.50 -0.34
C LEU A 94 -10.95 -4.21 0.32
N GLY A 95 -11.76 -3.40 -0.36
CA GLY A 95 -12.25 -2.12 0.15
C GLY A 95 -13.07 -2.26 1.43
N LYS A 96 -13.90 -3.31 1.53
CA LYS A 96 -14.67 -3.59 2.76
C LYS A 96 -13.75 -3.82 3.97
N LEU A 97 -12.63 -4.52 3.79
CA LEU A 97 -11.64 -4.76 4.85
C LEU A 97 -11.03 -3.45 5.33
N LEU A 98 -10.60 -2.58 4.41
CA LEU A 98 -10.00 -1.30 4.76
C LEU A 98 -11.02 -0.38 5.45
N LYS A 99 -12.24 -0.28 4.91
CA LYS A 99 -13.31 0.53 5.50
C LYS A 99 -13.69 0.05 6.90
N SER A 100 -13.76 -1.26 7.14
CA SER A 100 -14.00 -1.80 8.49
C SER A 100 -12.89 -1.48 9.49
N ALA A 101 -11.69 -1.15 9.01
CA ALA A 101 -10.56 -0.70 9.83
C ALA A 101 -10.49 0.83 9.98
N GLY A 102 -11.49 1.58 9.46
CA GLY A 102 -11.60 3.03 9.56
C GLY A 102 -10.83 3.81 8.49
N ILE A 103 -10.50 3.17 7.36
CA ILE A 103 -9.88 3.84 6.20
C ILE A 103 -11.00 4.17 5.20
N GLU A 104 -11.35 5.45 5.07
CA GLU A 104 -12.53 5.86 4.29
C GLU A 104 -12.20 6.12 2.81
N ASN A 105 -11.05 6.73 2.50
CA ASN A 105 -10.67 7.13 1.15
C ASN A 105 -10.09 5.95 0.35
N VAL A 106 -10.94 4.98 0.01
CA VAL A 106 -10.57 3.72 -0.65
C VAL A 106 -11.28 3.57 -1.99
N VAL A 107 -10.52 3.25 -3.03
CA VAL A 107 -11.02 2.89 -4.36
C VAL A 107 -10.57 1.47 -4.69
N GLU A 108 -11.54 0.60 -4.99
CA GLU A 108 -11.27 -0.73 -5.53
C GLU A 108 -11.05 -0.64 -7.04
N MET A 109 -10.06 -1.35 -7.55
CA MET A 109 -9.73 -1.38 -8.97
C MET A 109 -9.73 -2.81 -9.51
N ASN A 110 -10.27 -2.96 -10.70
CA ASN A 110 -10.19 -4.18 -11.47
C ASN A 110 -9.06 -4.10 -12.51
N TRP A 111 -8.72 -5.20 -13.14
CA TRP A 111 -7.70 -5.26 -14.19
C TRP A 111 -8.01 -4.28 -15.33
N TRP A 112 -6.98 -3.55 -15.73
CA TRP A 112 -6.99 -2.54 -16.81
C TRP A 112 -7.78 -1.27 -16.47
N GLU A 113 -8.36 -1.18 -15.28
CA GLU A 113 -8.93 0.08 -14.83
C GLU A 113 -7.84 1.11 -14.56
N THR A 114 -8.19 2.36 -14.83
CA THR A 114 -7.29 3.51 -14.66
C THR A 114 -7.93 4.56 -13.78
N ILE A 115 -7.13 5.22 -12.98
CA ILE A 115 -7.53 6.39 -12.22
C ILE A 115 -6.53 7.52 -12.44
N LYS A 116 -7.04 8.73 -12.64
CA LYS A 116 -6.21 9.93 -12.71
C LYS A 116 -6.11 10.55 -11.32
N VAL A 117 -4.87 10.74 -10.84
CA VAL A 117 -4.58 11.46 -9.59
C VAL A 117 -3.57 12.54 -9.90
N LYS A 118 -3.95 13.81 -9.69
CA LYS A 118 -3.17 14.97 -10.13
C LYS A 118 -2.86 14.86 -11.65
N ASP A 119 -1.58 14.89 -12.02
CA ASP A 119 -1.13 14.80 -13.41
C ASP A 119 -0.70 13.38 -13.82
N SER A 120 -0.90 12.40 -12.93
CA SER A 120 -0.51 11.00 -13.15
C SER A 120 -1.73 10.12 -13.41
N VAL A 121 -1.55 9.10 -14.25
CA VAL A 121 -2.54 8.04 -14.48
C VAL A 121 -1.98 6.75 -13.89
N ILE A 122 -2.75 6.12 -13.00
CA ILE A 122 -2.42 4.84 -12.38
C ILE A 122 -3.31 3.78 -12.99
N THR A 123 -2.70 2.72 -13.50
CA THR A 123 -3.40 1.58 -14.13
C THR A 123 -3.19 0.34 -13.29
N PHE A 124 -4.27 -0.38 -12.97
CA PHE A 124 -4.19 -1.69 -12.31
C PHE A 124 -3.99 -2.78 -13.39
N VAL A 125 -2.86 -3.47 -13.31
CA VAL A 125 -2.50 -4.50 -14.30
C VAL A 125 -2.50 -5.90 -13.69
N PRO A 126 -2.89 -6.95 -14.43
CA PRO A 126 -2.85 -8.32 -13.93
C PRO A 126 -1.42 -8.80 -13.77
N VAL A 127 -1.20 -9.60 -12.73
CA VAL A 127 0.04 -10.34 -12.50
C VAL A 127 -0.27 -11.82 -12.26
N HIS A 128 0.65 -12.70 -12.59
CA HIS A 128 0.50 -14.13 -12.33
C HIS A 128 0.93 -14.44 -10.88
N HIS A 129 0.00 -14.26 -9.96
CA HIS A 129 0.20 -14.52 -8.53
C HIS A 129 -1.15 -14.89 -7.89
N TRP A 130 -1.11 -15.65 -6.80
CA TRP A 130 -2.29 -15.95 -5.98
C TRP A 130 -2.41 -14.95 -4.83
N SER A 131 -3.59 -14.87 -4.23
CA SER A 131 -3.86 -13.96 -3.10
C SER A 131 -4.78 -14.66 -2.11
N SER A 132 -4.41 -14.65 -0.83
CA SER A 132 -5.20 -15.24 0.25
C SER A 132 -4.84 -14.63 1.59
N ARG A 133 -5.85 -14.42 2.47
CA ARG A 133 -5.66 -14.05 3.88
C ARG A 133 -6.15 -15.15 4.82
N THR A 134 -7.00 -16.03 4.32
CA THR A 134 -7.55 -17.17 5.08
C THR A 134 -7.44 -18.45 4.26
N PRO A 135 -7.55 -19.63 4.88
CA PRO A 135 -7.55 -20.89 4.13
C PRO A 135 -8.74 -21.04 3.15
N PHE A 136 -9.73 -20.14 3.24
CA PHE A 136 -11.00 -20.24 2.52
C PHE A 136 -11.20 -19.19 1.42
N ASP A 137 -10.29 -18.24 1.25
CA ASP A 137 -10.37 -17.15 0.28
C ASP A 137 -9.37 -17.32 -0.87
N LYS A 138 -9.28 -18.55 -1.41
CA LYS A 138 -8.43 -18.89 -2.55
C LYS A 138 -9.06 -18.49 -3.87
#